data_9a1e48ea0e2af28b83bfc44fea3c8d33
#
_entry.id   9a1e48ea0e2af28b83bfc44fea3c8d33
#
_cell.length_a   1.000
_cell.length_b   1.000
_cell.length_c   1.000
_cell.angle_alpha   90.00
_cell.angle_beta   90.00
_cell.angle_gamma   90.00
#
_symmetry.space_group_name_H-M   'P 1'
#
loop_
_entity.id
_entity.type
_entity.pdbx_description
1 polymer ?
#
loop_
_entity_poly.entity_id
_entity_poly.type
_entity_poly.pdbx_seq_one_letter_code
_entity_poly.pdbx_strand_id
1 'polypeptide(L)'
;MHATRFSSLVMSDLHRIHGRSGAALLLRELVLGESFKYVFWMRACEATRQHGWLKFLLHPWARLMLRRCRYKYGISIAFTTRIGPGFYIGHFGGIVINDAAVIGRNCNISHGVTIGQVNRGRSMGVPTLGDDVYIGPGAKVLGGIRVGNRVAIGANAVVTHDVPDDAVVVGIPARVVSMQGSLGYINRTDY
;
A
#
# COMPACT_ATOMS: atom_id res chain seq x y z
N MET A 1 -10.45 3.64 -18.17
CA MET A 1 -10.12 2.81 -16.98
C MET A 1 -11.41 2.58 -16.21
N HIS A 2 -11.94 1.36 -16.18
CA HIS A 2 -13.15 1.04 -15.41
C HIS A 2 -12.83 1.24 -13.92
N ALA A 3 -13.61 2.07 -13.24
CA ALA A 3 -13.51 2.26 -11.81
C ALA A 3 -13.72 0.90 -11.13
N THR A 4 -12.70 0.34 -10.54
CA THR A 4 -12.75 -0.91 -9.79
C THR A 4 -13.78 -0.75 -8.67
N ARG A 5 -14.75 -1.65 -8.57
CA ARG A 5 -15.80 -1.56 -7.54
C ARG A 5 -15.18 -1.68 -6.16
N PHE A 6 -15.69 -0.93 -5.17
CA PHE A 6 -15.25 -1.01 -3.77
C PHE A 6 -15.17 -2.45 -3.27
N SER A 7 -16.20 -3.26 -3.57
CA SER A 7 -16.23 -4.67 -3.18
C SER A 7 -15.06 -5.47 -3.74
N SER A 8 -14.66 -5.27 -5.00
CA SER A 8 -13.54 -6.01 -5.59
C SER A 8 -12.18 -5.59 -4.98
N LEU A 9 -11.99 -4.32 -4.67
CA LEU A 9 -10.78 -3.87 -3.96
C LEU A 9 -10.68 -4.48 -2.57
N VAL A 10 -11.77 -4.44 -1.79
CA VAL A 10 -11.79 -5.01 -0.44
C VAL A 10 -11.58 -6.53 -0.47
N MET A 11 -12.21 -7.24 -1.42
CA MET A 11 -12.08 -8.69 -1.51
C MET A 11 -10.70 -9.12 -2.01
N SER A 12 -10.07 -8.37 -2.92
CA SER A 12 -8.67 -8.63 -3.32
C SER A 12 -7.70 -8.40 -2.17
N ASP A 13 -7.86 -7.30 -1.41
CA ASP A 13 -7.04 -7.02 -0.24
C ASP A 13 -7.21 -8.11 0.83
N LEU A 14 -8.43 -8.62 1.04
CA LEU A 14 -8.74 -9.72 1.95
C LEU A 14 -8.15 -11.06 1.48
N HIS A 15 -8.22 -11.34 0.16
CA HIS A 15 -7.65 -12.54 -0.44
C HIS A 15 -6.14 -12.64 -0.19
N ARG A 16 -5.42 -11.52 -0.28
CA ARG A 16 -3.99 -11.47 0.01
C ARG A 16 -3.63 -11.95 1.41
N ILE A 17 -4.53 -11.81 2.37
CA ILE A 17 -4.31 -12.25 3.77
C ILE A 17 -4.56 -13.75 3.91
N HIS A 18 -5.66 -14.27 3.35
CA HIS A 18 -6.17 -15.61 3.65
C HIS A 18 -6.06 -16.62 2.50
N GLY A 19 -5.71 -16.20 1.27
CA GLY A 19 -5.79 -17.03 0.06
C GLY A 19 -7.23 -17.32 -0.38
N ARG A 20 -8.20 -16.64 0.24
CA ARG A 20 -9.64 -16.71 -0.08
C ARG A 20 -10.34 -15.45 0.42
N SER A 21 -11.51 -15.16 -0.11
CA SER A 21 -12.34 -14.05 0.32
C SER A 21 -13.76 -14.49 0.62
N GLY A 22 -14.50 -13.69 1.40
CA GLY A 22 -15.89 -13.99 1.74
C GLY A 22 -16.40 -13.15 2.91
N ALA A 23 -17.73 -13.08 3.06
CA ALA A 23 -18.37 -12.22 4.06
C ALA A 23 -17.97 -12.56 5.50
N ALA A 24 -17.87 -13.84 5.84
CA ALA A 24 -17.46 -14.28 7.19
C ALA A 24 -16.01 -13.85 7.53
N LEU A 25 -15.10 -14.00 6.56
CA LEU A 25 -13.71 -13.54 6.73
C LEU A 25 -13.62 -12.02 6.82
N LEU A 26 -14.40 -11.31 6.00
CA LEU A 26 -14.48 -9.86 6.06
C LEU A 26 -14.93 -9.39 7.45
N LEU A 27 -16.00 -9.99 7.99
CA LEU A 27 -16.48 -9.66 9.33
C LEU A 27 -15.42 -9.95 10.40
N ARG A 28 -14.78 -11.12 10.32
CA ARG A 28 -13.68 -11.49 11.22
C ARG A 28 -12.55 -10.46 11.19
N GLU A 29 -12.09 -10.05 10.00
CA GLU A 29 -11.01 -9.07 9.86
C GLU A 29 -11.44 -7.66 10.29
N LEU A 30 -12.70 -7.31 10.15
CA LEU A 30 -13.24 -6.04 10.67
C LEU A 30 -13.31 -6.02 12.20
N VAL A 31 -13.41 -7.17 12.86
CA VAL A 31 -13.43 -7.28 14.32
C VAL A 31 -12.02 -7.50 14.88
N LEU A 32 -11.25 -8.42 14.34
CA LEU A 32 -9.97 -8.88 14.88
C LEU A 32 -8.75 -8.37 14.12
N GLY A 33 -8.86 -8.16 12.79
CA GLY A 33 -7.75 -7.72 11.97
C GLY A 33 -7.28 -6.30 12.33
N GLU A 34 -6.01 -6.05 12.25
CA GLU A 34 -5.42 -4.74 12.60
C GLU A 34 -5.13 -3.92 11.35
N SER A 35 -4.16 -4.37 10.54
CA SER A 35 -3.78 -3.68 9.30
C SER A 35 -4.93 -3.63 8.29
N PHE A 36 -5.70 -4.73 8.17
CA PHE A 36 -6.84 -4.80 7.26
C PHE A 36 -7.92 -3.79 7.59
N LYS A 37 -8.22 -3.53 8.88
CA LYS A 37 -9.17 -2.48 9.27
C LYS A 37 -8.79 -1.12 8.71
N TYR A 38 -7.48 -0.80 8.74
CA TYR A 38 -7.01 0.45 8.18
C TYR A 38 -7.27 0.52 6.66
N VAL A 39 -6.87 -0.53 5.94
CA VAL A 39 -7.06 -0.62 4.48
C VAL A 39 -8.53 -0.56 4.11
N PHE A 40 -9.39 -1.30 4.82
CA PHE A 40 -10.84 -1.26 4.62
C PHE A 40 -11.41 0.15 4.75
N TRP A 41 -11.11 0.86 5.85
CA TRP A 41 -11.65 2.20 6.06
C TRP A 41 -11.07 3.22 5.09
N MET A 42 -9.83 3.03 4.63
CA MET A 42 -9.23 3.82 3.57
C MET A 42 -10.01 3.66 2.25
N ARG A 43 -10.29 2.40 1.84
CA ARG A 43 -11.12 2.08 0.66
C ARG A 43 -12.55 2.61 0.80
N ALA A 44 -13.14 2.50 1.99
CA ALA A 44 -14.48 3.02 2.27
C ALA A 44 -14.55 4.56 2.15
N CYS A 45 -13.52 5.27 2.62
CA CYS A 45 -13.43 6.73 2.43
C CYS A 45 -13.37 7.11 0.95
N GLU A 46 -12.56 6.41 0.16
CA GLU A 46 -12.45 6.66 -1.29
C GLU A 46 -13.80 6.43 -1.98
N ALA A 47 -14.45 5.28 -1.72
CA ALA A 47 -15.73 4.93 -2.32
C ALA A 47 -16.85 5.91 -1.94
N THR A 48 -16.99 6.22 -0.65
CA THR A 48 -18.07 7.10 -0.17
C THR A 48 -17.91 8.55 -0.63
N ARG A 49 -16.69 9.00 -0.89
CA ARG A 49 -16.43 10.34 -1.43
C ARG A 49 -17.02 10.53 -2.85
N GLN A 50 -17.03 9.46 -3.63
CA GLN A 50 -17.45 9.48 -5.04
C GLN A 50 -18.96 9.28 -5.22
N HIS A 51 -19.70 8.87 -4.18
CA HIS A 51 -21.13 8.53 -4.28
C HIS A 51 -22.03 9.65 -3.72
N GLY A 52 -22.68 10.40 -4.59
CA GLY A 52 -23.79 11.33 -4.38
C GLY A 52 -24.18 11.64 -2.90
N TRP A 53 -25.35 11.20 -2.47
CA TRP A 53 -25.86 11.42 -1.11
C TRP A 53 -25.11 10.64 0.00
N LEU A 54 -24.49 9.49 -0.32
CA LEU A 54 -23.70 8.70 0.64
C LEU A 54 -22.48 9.49 1.17
N LYS A 55 -21.99 10.45 0.40
CA LYS A 55 -20.90 11.34 0.81
C LYS A 55 -21.28 12.16 2.06
N PHE A 56 -22.52 12.52 2.25
CA PHE A 56 -22.93 13.30 3.42
C PHE A 56 -23.22 12.43 4.64
N LEU A 57 -23.64 11.18 4.45
CA LEU A 57 -24.07 10.30 5.55
C LEU A 57 -22.95 9.34 6.00
N LEU A 58 -22.33 8.63 5.07
CA LEU A 58 -21.35 7.57 5.37
C LEU A 58 -19.88 8.04 5.37
N HIS A 59 -19.56 9.05 4.56
CA HIS A 59 -18.17 9.52 4.47
C HIS A 59 -17.63 10.11 5.77
N PRO A 60 -18.37 10.94 6.56
CA PRO A 60 -17.89 11.42 7.85
C PRO A 60 -17.58 10.30 8.83
N TRP A 61 -18.44 9.26 8.85
CA TRP A 61 -18.23 8.07 9.66
C TRP A 61 -17.00 7.27 9.23
N ALA A 62 -16.85 7.00 7.94
CA ALA A 62 -15.69 6.30 7.40
C ALA A 62 -14.38 7.06 7.73
N ARG A 63 -14.38 8.38 7.61
CA ARG A 63 -13.24 9.23 8.01
C ARG A 63 -12.92 9.15 9.49
N LEU A 64 -13.94 9.14 10.36
CA LEU A 64 -13.74 8.99 11.79
C LEU A 64 -13.10 7.64 12.13
N MET A 65 -13.56 6.55 11.50
CA MET A 65 -12.98 5.22 11.69
C MET A 65 -11.56 5.13 11.14
N LEU A 66 -11.30 5.68 9.95
CA LEU A 66 -9.94 5.76 9.39
C LEU A 66 -9.00 6.54 10.31
N ARG A 67 -9.45 7.68 10.85
CA ARG A 67 -8.68 8.48 11.81
C ARG A 67 -8.35 7.69 13.07
N ARG A 68 -9.31 6.94 13.64
CA ARG A 68 -9.07 6.05 14.80
C ARG A 68 -8.03 4.98 14.48
N CYS A 69 -8.15 4.31 13.33
CA CYS A 69 -7.20 3.31 12.88
C CYS A 69 -5.80 3.91 12.65
N ARG A 70 -5.72 5.13 12.11
CA ARG A 70 -4.45 5.86 11.91
C ARG A 70 -3.66 6.00 13.21
N TYR A 71 -4.30 6.48 14.27
CA TYR A 71 -3.64 6.66 15.56
C TYR A 71 -3.38 5.33 16.27
N LYS A 72 -4.33 4.40 16.20
CA LYS A 72 -4.21 3.10 16.88
C LYS A 72 -3.08 2.25 16.30
N TYR A 73 -2.92 2.24 14.98
CA TYR A 73 -1.98 1.36 14.29
C TYR A 73 -0.73 2.08 13.78
N GLY A 74 -0.61 3.39 13.96
CA GLY A 74 0.54 4.15 13.49
C GLY A 74 0.73 4.10 11.97
N ILE A 75 -0.39 4.14 11.21
CA ILE A 75 -0.39 4.12 9.74
C ILE A 75 -0.90 5.45 9.22
N SER A 76 -0.14 6.10 8.35
CA SER A 76 -0.48 7.37 7.73
C SER A 76 -0.47 7.28 6.22
N ILE A 77 -1.59 6.80 5.65
CA ILE A 77 -1.86 6.75 4.21
C ILE A 77 -3.13 7.55 3.96
N ALA A 78 -3.09 8.51 3.05
CA ALA A 78 -4.31 9.24 2.70
C ALA A 78 -5.25 8.34 1.87
N PHE A 79 -6.55 8.46 2.08
CA PHE A 79 -7.53 7.71 1.27
C PHE A 79 -7.58 8.17 -0.20
N THR A 80 -6.92 9.29 -0.52
CA THR A 80 -6.73 9.82 -1.87
C THR A 80 -5.53 9.22 -2.59
N THR A 81 -4.64 8.52 -1.88
CA THR A 81 -3.48 7.85 -2.46
C THR A 81 -3.92 6.78 -3.45
N ARG A 82 -3.37 6.79 -4.64
CA ARG A 82 -3.69 5.81 -5.70
C ARG A 82 -3.00 4.48 -5.41
N ILE A 83 -3.78 3.49 -4.96
CA ILE A 83 -3.28 2.15 -4.62
C ILE A 83 -4.12 1.10 -5.35
N GLY A 84 -3.46 0.25 -6.11
CA GLY A 84 -4.09 -0.86 -6.84
C GLY A 84 -4.73 -1.91 -5.94
N PRO A 85 -5.41 -2.92 -6.52
CA PRO A 85 -6.00 -4.03 -5.78
C PRO A 85 -4.92 -4.94 -5.17
N GLY A 86 -5.30 -5.69 -4.14
CA GLY A 86 -4.39 -6.64 -3.48
C GLY A 86 -3.33 -5.98 -2.61
N PHE A 87 -3.62 -4.81 -2.05
CA PHE A 87 -2.71 -4.12 -1.14
C PHE A 87 -2.65 -4.82 0.21
N TYR A 88 -1.44 -5.20 0.64
CA TYR A 88 -1.22 -5.95 1.85
C TYR A 88 -0.24 -5.25 2.80
N ILE A 89 -0.66 -5.05 4.04
CA ILE A 89 0.18 -4.55 5.14
C ILE A 89 0.46 -5.72 6.08
N GLY A 90 1.66 -6.29 6.01
CA GLY A 90 2.03 -7.45 6.82
C GLY A 90 2.12 -7.16 8.32
N HIS A 91 2.71 -6.03 8.67
CA HIS A 91 2.82 -5.54 10.05
C HIS A 91 2.59 -4.03 10.07
N PHE A 92 1.80 -3.56 11.02
CA PHE A 92 1.51 -2.14 11.20
C PHE A 92 2.58 -1.42 12.05
N GLY A 93 2.52 -0.10 12.09
CA GLY A 93 3.41 0.75 12.88
C GLY A 93 4.42 1.52 12.04
N GLY A 94 4.43 2.84 12.22
CA GLY A 94 5.39 3.74 11.57
C GLY A 94 5.30 3.85 10.05
N ILE A 95 4.17 3.46 9.46
CA ILE A 95 3.97 3.52 8.00
C ILE A 95 3.52 4.92 7.59
N VAL A 96 4.25 5.54 6.66
CA VAL A 96 3.91 6.85 6.10
C VAL A 96 4.00 6.80 4.58
N ILE A 97 2.88 7.09 3.90
CA ILE A 97 2.83 7.16 2.44
C ILE A 97 2.28 8.52 2.02
N ASN A 98 3.02 9.23 1.17
CA ASN A 98 2.60 10.50 0.58
C ASN A 98 1.35 10.29 -0.28
N ASP A 99 0.41 11.24 -0.23
CA ASP A 99 -0.87 11.16 -0.91
C ASP A 99 -0.78 11.21 -2.44
N ALA A 100 0.28 11.81 -2.98
CA ALA A 100 0.57 11.83 -4.42
C ALA A 100 1.27 10.57 -4.94
N ALA A 101 1.69 9.65 -4.05
CA ALA A 101 2.29 8.38 -4.48
C ALA A 101 1.32 7.53 -5.31
N VAL A 102 1.88 6.77 -6.25
CA VAL A 102 1.13 5.80 -7.05
C VAL A 102 1.70 4.42 -6.77
N ILE A 103 0.83 3.50 -6.40
CA ILE A 103 1.21 2.13 -6.07
C ILE A 103 0.37 1.18 -6.93
N GLY A 104 1.02 0.27 -7.62
CA GLY A 104 0.39 -0.73 -8.46
C GLY A 104 -0.36 -1.80 -7.65
N ARG A 105 -0.70 -2.90 -8.31
CA ARG A 105 -1.42 -4.04 -7.70
C ARG A 105 -0.47 -4.91 -6.86
N ASN A 106 -1.04 -5.67 -5.92
CA ASN A 106 -0.33 -6.68 -5.12
C ASN A 106 0.89 -6.15 -4.35
N CYS A 107 0.89 -4.88 -3.97
CA CYS A 107 2.01 -4.35 -3.19
C CYS A 107 1.94 -4.84 -1.74
N ASN A 108 3.06 -5.40 -1.25
CA ASN A 108 3.26 -5.74 0.15
C ASN A 108 4.12 -4.69 0.83
N ILE A 109 3.68 -4.19 1.96
CA ILE A 109 4.49 -3.32 2.83
C ILE A 109 4.56 -3.85 4.26
N SER A 110 5.64 -3.54 4.93
CA SER A 110 5.85 -3.87 6.35
C SER A 110 5.89 -2.61 7.21
N HIS A 111 6.00 -2.78 8.53
CA HIS A 111 6.12 -1.66 9.46
C HIS A 111 7.33 -0.75 9.15
N GLY A 112 7.25 0.50 9.56
CA GLY A 112 8.34 1.48 9.40
C GLY A 112 8.60 1.94 7.97
N VAL A 113 7.79 1.51 6.98
CA VAL A 113 7.97 1.90 5.58
C VAL A 113 7.58 3.37 5.37
N THR A 114 8.42 4.09 4.63
CA THR A 114 8.11 5.45 4.18
C THR A 114 8.17 5.52 2.67
N ILE A 115 7.08 6.00 2.03
CA ILE A 115 7.06 6.39 0.61
C ILE A 115 6.85 7.90 0.60
N GLY A 116 7.90 8.66 0.31
CA GLY A 116 7.97 10.08 0.61
C GLY A 116 8.41 10.96 -0.54
N GLN A 117 8.07 12.24 -0.41
CA GLN A 117 8.45 13.28 -1.35
C GLN A 117 9.87 13.78 -1.08
N VAL A 118 10.57 14.14 -2.15
CA VAL A 118 11.77 14.97 -2.12
C VAL A 118 11.46 16.32 -2.76
N ASN A 119 11.82 17.41 -2.08
CA ASN A 119 11.44 18.77 -2.49
C ASN A 119 12.51 19.50 -3.30
N ARG A 120 13.72 18.93 -3.46
CA ARG A 120 14.88 19.57 -4.11
C ARG A 120 15.69 18.54 -4.90
N GLY A 121 16.48 19.05 -5.85
CA GLY A 121 17.44 18.26 -6.62
C GLY A 121 16.81 17.47 -7.78
N ARG A 122 17.61 16.56 -8.35
CA ARG A 122 17.23 15.83 -9.58
C ARG A 122 16.06 14.88 -9.39
N SER A 123 15.90 14.33 -8.18
CA SER A 123 14.81 13.39 -7.85
C SER A 123 13.65 14.09 -7.13
N MET A 124 13.39 15.38 -7.42
CA MET A 124 12.24 16.09 -6.88
C MET A 124 10.95 15.40 -7.31
N GLY A 125 10.03 15.18 -6.36
CA GLY A 125 8.73 14.53 -6.64
C GLY A 125 8.41 13.42 -5.66
N VAL A 126 7.50 12.55 -6.06
CA VAL A 126 6.94 11.46 -5.25
C VAL A 126 7.06 10.14 -6.01
N PRO A 127 7.33 9.02 -5.34
CA PRO A 127 7.54 7.74 -6.01
C PRO A 127 6.31 7.19 -6.74
N THR A 128 6.58 6.50 -7.85
CA THR A 128 5.62 5.62 -8.53
C THR A 128 6.14 4.18 -8.49
N LEU A 129 5.33 3.27 -7.94
CA LEU A 129 5.64 1.86 -7.81
C LEU A 129 4.77 1.06 -8.79
N GLY A 130 5.39 0.09 -9.44
CA GLY A 130 4.73 -0.88 -10.31
C GLY A 130 3.93 -1.94 -9.55
N ASP A 131 3.64 -3.03 -10.24
CA ASP A 131 2.88 -4.16 -9.72
C ASP A 131 3.80 -5.17 -9.01
N ASP A 132 3.23 -5.93 -8.07
CA ASP A 132 3.91 -7.03 -7.37
C ASP A 132 5.19 -6.59 -6.62
N VAL A 133 5.17 -5.40 -6.01
CA VAL A 133 6.31 -4.83 -5.28
C VAL A 133 6.27 -5.23 -3.81
N TYR A 134 7.36 -5.80 -3.30
CA TYR A 134 7.58 -6.05 -1.89
C TYR A 134 8.47 -4.97 -1.26
N ILE A 135 8.04 -4.41 -0.13
CA ILE A 135 8.80 -3.39 0.62
C ILE A 135 9.03 -3.90 2.04
N GLY A 136 10.26 -4.25 2.33
CA GLY A 136 10.70 -4.78 3.61
C GLY A 136 10.59 -3.76 4.76
N PRO A 137 10.67 -4.25 6.02
CA PRO A 137 10.55 -3.41 7.21
C PRO A 137 11.54 -2.24 7.23
N GLY A 138 11.07 -1.06 7.62
CA GLY A 138 11.91 0.11 7.76
C GLY A 138 12.40 0.76 6.46
N ALA A 139 12.12 0.20 5.29
CA ALA A 139 12.60 0.74 4.02
C ALA A 139 12.00 2.12 3.70
N LYS A 140 12.79 2.95 3.01
CA LYS A 140 12.42 4.31 2.58
C LYS A 140 12.52 4.40 1.06
N VAL A 141 11.43 4.81 0.41
CA VAL A 141 11.37 5.05 -1.03
C VAL A 141 11.07 6.52 -1.23
N LEU A 142 12.04 7.29 -1.73
CA LEU A 142 12.01 8.74 -1.65
C LEU A 142 12.26 9.41 -3.01
N GLY A 143 11.46 10.43 -3.31
CA GLY A 143 11.63 11.27 -4.50
C GLY A 143 10.80 10.84 -5.70
N GLY A 144 10.88 11.62 -6.77
CA GLY A 144 10.21 11.39 -8.05
C GLY A 144 10.87 10.25 -8.85
N ILE A 145 10.90 9.06 -8.26
CA ILE A 145 11.53 7.87 -8.81
C ILE A 145 10.49 6.85 -9.24
N ARG A 146 10.88 5.97 -10.15
CA ARG A 146 10.09 4.82 -10.59
C ARG A 146 10.68 3.53 -10.03
N VAL A 147 9.88 2.77 -9.32
CA VAL A 147 10.15 1.38 -8.95
C VAL A 147 9.37 0.49 -9.92
N GLY A 148 10.05 -0.39 -10.61
CA GLY A 148 9.48 -1.30 -11.60
C GLY A 148 8.53 -2.33 -11.00
N ASN A 149 8.13 -3.28 -11.84
CA ASN A 149 7.26 -4.39 -11.42
C ASN A 149 8.10 -5.51 -10.80
N ARG A 150 7.49 -6.31 -9.93
CA ARG A 150 8.11 -7.48 -9.28
C ARG A 150 9.43 -7.14 -8.57
N VAL A 151 9.53 -5.95 -8.00
CA VAL A 151 10.71 -5.50 -7.27
C VAL A 151 10.61 -5.92 -5.81
N ALA A 152 11.74 -6.36 -5.22
CA ALA A 152 11.88 -6.55 -3.79
C ALA A 152 12.82 -5.51 -3.19
N ILE A 153 12.33 -4.73 -2.24
CA ILE A 153 13.11 -3.76 -1.47
C ILE A 153 13.40 -4.35 -0.10
N GLY A 154 14.67 -4.57 0.21
CA GLY A 154 15.10 -5.17 1.47
C GLY A 154 14.86 -4.27 2.68
N ALA A 155 14.93 -4.88 3.87
CA ALA A 155 14.74 -4.17 5.13
C ALA A 155 15.72 -3.01 5.29
N ASN A 156 15.22 -1.86 5.79
CA ASN A 156 15.98 -0.62 6.01
C ASN A 156 16.69 -0.05 4.76
N ALA A 157 16.38 -0.52 3.57
CA ALA A 157 16.92 0.05 2.34
C ALA A 157 16.41 1.48 2.13
N VAL A 158 17.27 2.36 1.60
CA VAL A 158 16.91 3.74 1.24
C VAL A 158 17.04 3.90 -0.28
N VAL A 159 15.90 3.84 -0.95
CA VAL A 159 15.78 3.92 -2.41
C VAL A 159 15.55 5.37 -2.83
N THR A 160 16.48 5.93 -3.59
CA THR A 160 16.47 7.33 -4.04
C THR A 160 16.69 7.48 -5.56
N HIS A 161 16.64 6.39 -6.29
CA HIS A 161 16.81 6.33 -7.75
C HIS A 161 15.90 5.25 -8.34
N ASP A 162 15.73 5.29 -9.66
CA ASP A 162 14.88 4.33 -10.37
C ASP A 162 15.38 2.90 -10.16
N VAL A 163 14.43 1.98 -10.04
CA VAL A 163 14.68 0.54 -9.87
C VAL A 163 14.04 -0.20 -11.04
N PRO A 164 14.79 -0.99 -11.81
CA PRO A 164 14.23 -1.76 -12.91
C PRO A 164 13.30 -2.89 -12.43
N ASP A 165 12.51 -3.43 -13.35
CA ASP A 165 11.68 -4.61 -13.12
C ASP A 165 12.56 -5.78 -12.63
N ASP A 166 11.99 -6.65 -11.80
CA ASP A 166 12.62 -7.87 -11.27
C ASP A 166 13.86 -7.65 -10.40
N ALA A 167 14.15 -6.42 -10.00
CA ALA A 167 15.31 -6.14 -9.16
C ALA A 167 15.04 -6.44 -7.68
N VAL A 168 16.08 -6.91 -7.00
CA VAL A 168 16.20 -6.91 -5.53
C VAL A 168 17.16 -5.81 -5.13
N VAL A 169 16.73 -4.86 -4.31
CA VAL A 169 17.55 -3.73 -3.87
C VAL A 169 17.70 -3.70 -2.36
N VAL A 170 18.91 -3.42 -1.89
CA VAL A 170 19.25 -3.35 -0.46
C VAL A 170 20.26 -2.23 -0.19
N GLY A 171 20.36 -1.80 1.06
CA GLY A 171 21.40 -0.87 1.52
C GLY A 171 21.00 0.60 1.53
N ILE A 172 21.95 1.48 1.96
CA ILE A 172 21.82 2.93 2.09
C ILE A 172 23.05 3.61 1.46
N PRO A 173 22.92 4.23 0.27
CA PRO A 173 21.78 4.17 -0.64
C PRO A 173 21.57 2.75 -1.21
N ALA A 174 20.33 2.41 -1.56
CA ALA A 174 19.99 1.09 -2.08
C ALA A 174 20.73 0.78 -3.40
N ARG A 175 21.12 -0.48 -3.60
CA ARG A 175 21.74 -0.98 -4.83
C ARG A 175 21.10 -2.30 -5.24
N VAL A 176 21.07 -2.55 -6.53
CA VAL A 176 20.61 -3.84 -7.07
C VAL A 176 21.63 -4.93 -6.70
N VAL A 177 21.16 -5.97 -6.03
CA VAL A 177 21.98 -7.12 -5.63
C VAL A 177 21.58 -8.41 -6.35
N SER A 178 20.38 -8.45 -6.96
CA SER A 178 19.85 -9.59 -7.67
C SER A 178 18.75 -9.16 -8.64
N MET A 179 18.43 -10.00 -9.62
CA MET A 179 17.28 -9.85 -10.52
C MET A 179 16.24 -10.95 -10.32
N GLN A 180 16.14 -11.50 -9.12
CA GLN A 180 15.13 -12.51 -8.77
C GLN A 180 13.78 -11.89 -8.35
N GLY A 181 13.72 -10.58 -8.20
CA GLY A 181 12.53 -9.83 -7.91
C GLY A 181 11.87 -10.18 -6.58
N SER A 182 10.57 -9.99 -6.53
CA SER A 182 9.73 -10.25 -5.35
C SER A 182 9.22 -11.69 -5.27
N LEU A 183 9.79 -12.61 -6.04
CA LEU A 183 9.40 -14.03 -6.02
C LEU A 183 9.50 -14.59 -4.59
N GLY A 184 8.46 -15.27 -4.14
CA GLY A 184 8.36 -15.81 -2.78
C GLY A 184 7.88 -14.81 -1.71
N TYR A 185 7.95 -13.49 -1.96
CA TYR A 185 7.40 -12.47 -1.06
C TYR A 185 5.96 -12.09 -1.40
N ILE A 186 5.63 -12.10 -2.69
CA ILE A 186 4.28 -11.80 -3.19
C ILE A 186 3.59 -13.12 -3.52
N ASN A 187 2.46 -13.38 -2.87
CA ASN A 187 1.70 -14.62 -2.99
C ASN A 187 0.19 -14.33 -2.99
N ARG A 188 -0.66 -15.35 -3.24
CA ARG A 188 -2.12 -15.25 -3.19
C ARG A 188 -2.66 -14.13 -4.07
N THR A 189 -2.22 -14.08 -5.31
CA THR A 189 -2.57 -13.03 -6.30
C THR A 189 -3.63 -13.47 -7.30
N ASP A 190 -4.23 -14.61 -7.08
CA ASP A 190 -5.19 -15.33 -7.93
C ASP A 190 -6.68 -15.01 -7.62
N TYR A 191 -6.98 -13.75 -7.27
CA TYR A 191 -8.31 -13.23 -6.92
C TYR A 191 -9.06 -12.59 -8.09
#